data_aafc43b29d3e3700d237a479f758e6fc
#
_entry.id   aafc43b29d3e3700d237a479f758e6fc
#
_cell.length_a   1.000
_cell.length_b   1.000
_cell.length_c   1.000
_cell.angle_alpha   90.00
_cell.angle_beta   90.00
_cell.angle_gamma   90.00
#
_symmetry.space_group_name_H-M   'P 1'
#
loop_
_entity.id
_entity.type
_entity.pdbx_description
1 polymer ?
#
loop_
_entity_poly.entity_id
_entity_poly.type
_entity_poly.pdbx_seq_one_letter_code
_entity_poly.pdbx_strand_id
1 'polypeptide(L)'
;NLNLAIETKVKKDKWKADIVITFTNYKVAFNISKAPRNVKEQYSEMRKERVCGCWLLLPSKSSCYYENEMPCFSITEEEQVCVNDQKIPFKNFIRSIIVGKVRYANIETISSVEVCFYQKECWKCHRPSYQYWVSKLISDKGVSFRLAFSEEISPTDENIANGVTQYLRALPNSNIIMGEVKPRYSKTRGQSYRSFGCPYCDSLFGEYFAMDDQMEMIYEEEHLPHAIIKLPKSFTFAVNQWYAEN
;
A
#
# COMPACT_ATOMS: atom_id res chain seq x y z
N ASN A 1 11.82 -35.36 8.41
CA ASN A 1 12.31 -35.43 7.02
C ASN A 1 11.18 -35.04 6.09
N LEU A 2 11.17 -33.80 5.62
CA LEU A 2 10.31 -33.38 4.52
C LEU A 2 10.91 -34.01 3.26
N ASN A 3 10.19 -34.94 2.62
CA ASN A 3 10.53 -35.41 1.28
C ASN A 3 10.29 -34.23 0.33
N LEU A 4 11.35 -33.51 0.02
CA LEU A 4 11.35 -32.35 -0.86
C LEU A 4 11.92 -32.78 -2.21
N ALA A 5 11.13 -32.69 -3.27
CA ALA A 5 11.61 -32.86 -4.63
C ALA A 5 11.73 -31.48 -5.30
N ILE A 6 12.87 -31.22 -5.94
CA ILE A 6 13.14 -29.97 -6.67
C ILE A 6 13.37 -30.33 -8.13
N GLU A 7 12.60 -29.73 -9.01
CA GLU A 7 12.73 -29.87 -10.45
C GLU A 7 13.09 -28.50 -11.04
N THR A 8 13.94 -28.46 -12.06
CA THR A 8 14.32 -27.21 -12.76
C THR A 8 13.89 -27.27 -14.23
N LYS A 9 13.65 -26.10 -14.82
CA LYS A 9 13.24 -25.93 -16.22
C LYS A 9 12.03 -26.80 -16.59
N VAL A 10 11.04 -26.86 -15.74
CA VAL A 10 9.80 -27.62 -15.94
C VAL A 10 8.99 -26.98 -17.05
N LYS A 11 8.59 -27.79 -18.04
CA LYS A 11 7.74 -27.37 -19.15
C LYS A 11 6.55 -28.33 -19.28
N LYS A 12 5.36 -27.78 -19.16
CA LYS A 12 4.08 -28.44 -19.39
C LYS A 12 3.41 -27.83 -20.62
N ASP A 13 2.29 -28.40 -21.07
CA ASP A 13 1.55 -27.93 -22.25
C ASP A 13 1.18 -26.44 -22.16
N LYS A 14 0.67 -26.01 -21.00
CA LYS A 14 0.06 -24.70 -20.82
C LYS A 14 0.80 -23.79 -19.85
N TRP A 15 1.81 -24.29 -19.15
CA TRP A 15 2.64 -23.50 -18.25
C TRP A 15 4.07 -24.01 -18.19
N LYS A 16 4.94 -23.17 -17.70
CA LYS A 16 6.35 -23.49 -17.46
C LYS A 16 6.83 -22.87 -16.15
N ALA A 17 7.91 -23.39 -15.61
CA ALA A 17 8.57 -22.82 -14.44
C ALA A 17 10.08 -23.07 -14.49
N ASP A 18 10.86 -22.13 -13.97
CA ASP A 18 12.30 -22.29 -13.83
C ASP A 18 12.64 -23.28 -12.71
N ILE A 19 11.86 -23.25 -11.62
CA ILE A 19 12.02 -24.13 -10.47
C ILE A 19 10.64 -24.56 -9.99
N VAL A 20 10.46 -25.85 -9.71
CA VAL A 20 9.28 -26.40 -9.03
C VAL A 20 9.74 -27.14 -7.78
N ILE A 21 9.18 -26.79 -6.64
CA ILE A 21 9.40 -27.46 -5.36
C ILE A 21 8.12 -28.23 -5.01
N THR A 22 8.24 -29.54 -4.88
CA THR A 22 7.13 -30.42 -4.53
C THR A 22 7.19 -30.76 -3.03
N PHE A 23 6.10 -30.47 -2.35
CA PHE A 23 5.83 -30.87 -0.98
C PHE A 23 4.80 -32.00 -0.95
N THR A 24 4.54 -32.57 0.19
CA THR A 24 3.59 -33.67 0.35
C THR A 24 2.19 -33.34 -0.20
N ASN A 25 1.70 -32.11 -0.01
CA ASN A 25 0.32 -31.73 -0.29
C ASN A 25 0.17 -30.61 -1.33
N TYR A 26 1.24 -29.96 -1.76
CA TYR A 26 1.21 -28.85 -2.71
C TYR A 26 2.56 -28.70 -3.42
N LYS A 27 2.54 -27.88 -4.49
CA LYS A 27 3.75 -27.51 -5.25
C LYS A 27 3.86 -26.01 -5.30
N VAL A 28 5.10 -25.51 -5.28
CA VAL A 28 5.39 -24.10 -5.55
C VAL A 28 6.28 -24.00 -6.78
N ALA A 29 5.87 -23.20 -7.73
CA ALA A 29 6.58 -22.97 -8.99
C ALA A 29 7.10 -21.55 -9.04
N PHE A 30 8.38 -21.36 -9.29
CA PHE A 30 9.02 -20.05 -9.45
C PHE A 30 9.37 -19.83 -10.92
N ASN A 31 9.00 -18.66 -11.42
CA ASN A 31 9.41 -18.13 -12.73
C ASN A 31 10.22 -16.85 -12.51
N ILE A 32 11.40 -16.76 -13.12
CA ILE A 32 12.29 -15.62 -12.99
C ILE A 32 12.41 -14.97 -14.37
N SER A 33 11.98 -13.73 -14.53
CA SER A 33 11.92 -13.08 -15.84
C SER A 33 11.98 -11.56 -15.73
N LYS A 34 12.49 -10.89 -16.77
CA LYS A 34 12.38 -9.43 -16.92
C LYS A 34 10.99 -9.00 -17.41
N ALA A 35 10.32 -9.81 -18.19
CA ALA A 35 9.01 -9.52 -18.77
C ALA A 35 8.26 -10.84 -19.05
N PRO A 36 7.64 -11.45 -18.02
CA PRO A 36 6.87 -12.68 -18.21
C PRO A 36 5.64 -12.42 -19.10
N ARG A 37 5.27 -13.42 -19.89
CA ARG A 37 4.11 -13.36 -20.77
C ARG A 37 3.06 -14.38 -20.33
N ASN A 38 1.78 -14.05 -20.60
CA ASN A 38 0.63 -14.93 -20.32
C ASN A 38 0.60 -15.40 -18.85
N VAL A 39 0.96 -14.50 -17.91
CA VAL A 39 1.03 -14.84 -16.48
C VAL A 39 -0.31 -15.33 -15.96
N LYS A 40 -1.40 -14.68 -16.34
CA LYS A 40 -2.77 -15.01 -15.90
C LYS A 40 -3.20 -16.41 -16.35
N GLU A 41 -2.97 -16.72 -17.61
CA GLU A 41 -3.30 -18.05 -18.18
C GLU A 41 -2.44 -19.14 -17.53
N GLN A 42 -1.13 -18.91 -17.42
CA GLN A 42 -0.23 -19.86 -16.77
C GLN A 42 -0.62 -20.08 -15.30
N TYR A 43 -0.91 -19.00 -14.56
CA TYR A 43 -1.35 -19.10 -13.17
C TYR A 43 -2.65 -19.88 -13.03
N SER A 44 -3.63 -19.64 -13.89
CA SER A 44 -4.89 -20.38 -13.90
C SER A 44 -4.66 -21.89 -14.13
N GLU A 45 -3.81 -22.26 -15.09
CA GLU A 45 -3.50 -23.66 -15.37
C GLU A 45 -2.71 -24.33 -14.23
N MET A 46 -1.74 -23.63 -13.65
CA MET A 46 -1.01 -24.09 -12.45
C MET A 46 -1.96 -24.37 -11.28
N ARG A 47 -2.94 -23.48 -11.04
CA ARG A 47 -3.94 -23.65 -9.98
C ARG A 47 -4.78 -24.92 -10.15
N LYS A 48 -5.15 -25.29 -11.39
CA LYS A 48 -5.86 -26.54 -11.68
C LYS A 48 -5.05 -27.79 -11.29
N GLU A 49 -3.73 -27.69 -11.40
CA GLU A 49 -2.80 -28.76 -11.02
C GLU A 49 -2.34 -28.67 -9.54
N ARG A 50 -2.94 -27.79 -8.72
CA ARG A 50 -2.56 -27.51 -7.32
C ARG A 50 -1.12 -27.03 -7.19
N VAL A 51 -0.66 -26.25 -8.16
CA VAL A 51 0.65 -25.60 -8.17
C VAL A 51 0.45 -24.12 -7.83
N CYS A 52 1.15 -23.63 -6.81
CA CYS A 52 1.21 -22.23 -6.47
C CYS A 52 2.29 -21.56 -7.32
N GLY A 53 1.90 -20.80 -8.36
CA GLY A 53 2.84 -20.04 -9.18
C GLY A 53 3.33 -18.80 -8.45
N CYS A 54 4.59 -18.42 -8.67
CA CYS A 54 5.21 -17.19 -8.18
C CYS A 54 6.16 -16.66 -9.27
N TRP A 55 5.99 -15.39 -9.64
CA TRP A 55 6.84 -14.72 -10.63
C TRP A 55 7.75 -13.71 -9.94
N LEU A 56 9.04 -13.86 -10.18
CA LEU A 56 10.08 -12.99 -9.68
C LEU A 56 10.58 -12.12 -10.84
N LEU A 57 10.32 -10.83 -10.73
CA LEU A 57 10.59 -9.85 -11.79
C LEU A 57 11.97 -9.25 -11.59
N LEU A 58 12.88 -9.57 -12.48
CA LEU A 58 14.23 -8.99 -12.48
C LEU A 58 14.16 -7.49 -12.83
N PRO A 59 15.10 -6.68 -12.34
CA PRO A 59 15.19 -5.26 -12.68
C PRO A 59 15.14 -5.06 -14.20
N SER A 60 14.26 -4.19 -14.66
CA SER A 60 14.03 -3.86 -16.07
C SER A 60 13.73 -2.37 -16.22
N LYS A 61 14.12 -1.78 -17.36
CA LYS A 61 13.79 -0.38 -17.71
C LYS A 61 12.31 -0.18 -18.02
N SER A 62 11.57 -1.25 -18.30
CA SER A 62 10.12 -1.22 -18.56
C SER A 62 9.37 -1.70 -17.31
N SER A 63 8.48 -0.86 -16.79
CA SER A 63 7.53 -1.26 -15.75
C SER A 63 6.54 -2.26 -16.35
N CYS A 64 6.58 -3.51 -15.89
CA CYS A 64 5.55 -4.48 -16.21
C CYS A 64 4.44 -4.35 -15.17
N TYR A 65 3.25 -3.91 -15.61
CA TYR A 65 2.08 -3.88 -14.76
C TYR A 65 1.39 -5.24 -14.80
N TYR A 66 1.16 -5.84 -13.65
CA TYR A 66 0.37 -7.07 -13.49
C TYR A 66 -0.84 -6.78 -12.59
N GLU A 67 -1.92 -7.53 -12.80
CA GLU A 67 -3.08 -7.45 -11.91
C GLU A 67 -2.64 -7.77 -10.46
N ASN A 68 -3.12 -7.00 -9.50
CA ASN A 68 -2.72 -7.10 -8.09
C ASN A 68 -2.84 -8.52 -7.50
N GLU A 69 -3.78 -9.33 -8.02
CA GLU A 69 -3.99 -10.72 -7.58
C GLU A 69 -2.88 -11.67 -8.01
N MET A 70 -2.10 -11.30 -9.04
CA MET A 70 -1.04 -12.17 -9.53
C MET A 70 0.16 -12.14 -8.56
N PRO A 71 0.70 -13.31 -8.16
CA PRO A 71 1.86 -13.39 -7.30
C PRO A 71 3.15 -13.03 -8.06
N CYS A 72 3.25 -11.76 -8.43
CA CYS A 72 4.36 -11.16 -9.16
C CYS A 72 5.09 -10.17 -8.25
N PHE A 73 6.36 -10.43 -7.97
CA PHE A 73 7.16 -9.65 -7.02
C PHE A 73 8.44 -9.15 -7.67
N SER A 74 8.72 -7.87 -7.55
CA SER A 74 9.96 -7.28 -8.09
C SER A 74 11.15 -7.62 -7.21
N ILE A 75 12.30 -7.88 -7.86
CA ILE A 75 13.59 -8.04 -7.20
C ILE A 75 14.39 -6.76 -7.41
N THR A 76 14.97 -6.21 -6.34
CA THR A 76 15.90 -5.07 -6.41
C THR A 76 17.29 -5.51 -6.85
N GLU A 77 18.16 -4.54 -7.18
CA GLU A 77 19.56 -4.82 -7.49
C GLU A 77 20.34 -5.39 -6.30
N GLU A 78 19.89 -5.09 -5.06
CA GLU A 78 20.46 -5.64 -3.82
C GLU A 78 19.87 -7.03 -3.44
N GLU A 79 19.30 -7.74 -4.37
CA GLU A 79 18.71 -9.07 -4.17
C GLU A 79 17.59 -9.11 -3.08
N GLN A 80 16.83 -8.03 -2.98
CA GLN A 80 15.65 -7.97 -2.11
C GLN A 80 14.38 -8.11 -2.94
N VAL A 81 13.38 -8.78 -2.42
CA VAL A 81 12.05 -8.91 -3.03
C VAL A 81 11.09 -7.92 -2.41
N CYS A 82 10.42 -7.14 -3.23
CA CYS A 82 9.42 -6.18 -2.78
C CYS A 82 8.05 -6.87 -2.67
N VAL A 83 7.52 -6.92 -1.46
CA VAL A 83 6.15 -7.36 -1.16
C VAL A 83 5.45 -6.20 -0.50
N ASN A 84 4.54 -5.55 -1.22
CA ASN A 84 4.03 -4.25 -0.81
C ASN A 84 5.21 -3.28 -0.55
N ASP A 85 5.26 -2.60 0.60
CA ASP A 85 6.38 -1.72 0.98
C ASP A 85 7.56 -2.43 1.65
N GLN A 86 7.45 -3.74 1.88
CA GLN A 86 8.48 -4.50 2.55
C GLN A 86 9.54 -4.98 1.55
N LYS A 87 10.79 -4.61 1.77
CA LYS A 87 11.95 -5.18 1.08
C LYS A 87 12.48 -6.37 1.88
N ILE A 88 12.27 -7.57 1.35
CA ILE A 88 12.60 -8.83 2.04
C ILE A 88 13.82 -9.44 1.35
N PRO A 89 14.92 -9.77 2.07
CA PRO A 89 16.03 -10.50 1.49
C PRO A 89 15.58 -11.76 0.76
N PHE A 90 16.07 -12.00 -0.44
CA PHE A 90 15.60 -13.06 -1.35
C PHE A 90 15.44 -14.42 -0.66
N LYS A 91 16.44 -14.84 0.13
CA LYS A 91 16.41 -16.09 0.88
C LYS A 91 15.24 -16.16 1.87
N ASN A 92 14.94 -15.06 2.55
CA ASN A 92 13.84 -14.98 3.51
C ASN A 92 12.49 -14.97 2.81
N PHE A 93 12.38 -14.29 1.67
CA PHE A 93 11.18 -14.31 0.84
C PHE A 93 10.85 -15.73 0.36
N ILE A 94 11.81 -16.46 -0.20
CA ILE A 94 11.60 -17.85 -0.65
C ILE A 94 11.12 -18.73 0.52
N ARG A 95 11.73 -18.57 1.71
CA ARG A 95 11.27 -19.28 2.90
C ARG A 95 9.83 -18.90 3.26
N SER A 96 9.50 -17.61 3.24
CA SER A 96 8.15 -17.11 3.58
C SER A 96 7.07 -17.60 2.61
N ILE A 97 7.36 -17.65 1.31
CA ILE A 97 6.46 -18.28 0.30
C ILE A 97 6.25 -19.76 0.64
N ILE A 98 7.32 -20.50 0.91
CA ILE A 98 7.27 -21.94 1.17
C ILE A 98 6.44 -22.26 2.40
N VAL A 99 6.54 -21.47 3.46
CA VAL A 99 5.78 -21.69 4.70
C VAL A 99 4.42 -20.99 4.71
N GLY A 100 4.01 -20.36 3.59
CA GLY A 100 2.71 -19.72 3.45
C GLY A 100 2.56 -18.40 4.23
N LYS A 101 3.66 -17.73 4.55
CA LYS A 101 3.69 -16.41 5.20
C LYS A 101 3.50 -15.24 4.23
N VAL A 102 3.66 -15.45 2.92
CA VAL A 102 3.30 -14.45 1.92
C VAL A 102 1.88 -14.75 1.45
N ARG A 103 0.97 -13.81 1.66
CA ARG A 103 -0.47 -13.99 1.44
C ARG A 103 -1.06 -12.82 0.67
N TYR A 104 -2.17 -13.08 0.01
CA TYR A 104 -3.01 -12.06 -0.63
C TYR A 104 -4.20 -11.72 0.26
N ALA A 105 -4.36 -10.44 0.57
CA ALA A 105 -5.49 -9.91 1.30
C ALA A 105 -6.47 -9.22 0.35
N ASN A 106 -7.74 -9.62 0.38
CA ASN A 106 -8.82 -8.95 -0.35
C ASN A 106 -9.44 -7.84 0.51
N ILE A 107 -9.98 -8.22 1.66
CA ILE A 107 -10.67 -7.32 2.58
C ILE A 107 -10.04 -7.48 3.95
N GLU A 108 -9.70 -6.35 4.57
CA GLU A 108 -9.14 -6.34 5.93
C GLU A 108 -9.91 -5.34 6.81
N THR A 109 -9.86 -5.59 8.11
CA THR A 109 -10.37 -4.65 9.12
C THR A 109 -9.27 -3.67 9.47
N ILE A 110 -9.47 -2.40 9.14
CA ILE A 110 -8.52 -1.31 9.37
C ILE A 110 -8.79 -0.68 10.74
N SER A 111 -7.79 -0.66 11.58
CA SER A 111 -7.84 -0.09 12.94
C SER A 111 -6.97 1.17 13.12
N SER A 112 -6.02 1.37 12.23
CA SER A 112 -5.13 2.53 12.23
C SER A 112 -4.78 2.93 10.81
N VAL A 113 -4.31 4.16 10.65
CA VAL A 113 -3.77 4.67 9.38
C VAL A 113 -2.42 5.33 9.64
N GLU A 114 -1.53 5.26 8.67
CA GLU A 114 -0.35 6.11 8.65
C GLU A 114 -0.70 7.36 7.85
N VAL A 115 -0.44 8.52 8.45
CA VAL A 115 -0.60 9.80 7.78
C VAL A 115 0.74 10.49 7.60
N CYS A 116 0.88 11.19 6.50
CA CYS A 116 2.02 12.02 6.18
C CYS A 116 1.59 13.48 6.24
N PHE A 117 2.26 14.30 7.05
CA PHE A 117 1.96 15.71 7.20
C PHE A 117 2.84 16.54 6.28
N TYR A 118 2.24 17.53 5.64
CA TYR A 118 2.95 18.49 4.80
C TYR A 118 2.50 19.91 5.10
N GLN A 119 3.39 20.87 4.88
CA GLN A 119 3.11 22.28 5.11
C GLN A 119 2.64 22.94 3.82
N LYS A 120 1.61 23.77 3.92
CA LYS A 120 1.07 24.57 2.83
C LYS A 120 0.78 25.99 3.27
N GLU A 121 1.08 26.97 2.42
CA GLU A 121 0.69 28.35 2.67
C GLU A 121 -0.80 28.55 2.36
N CYS A 122 -1.49 29.30 3.24
CA CYS A 122 -2.89 29.64 3.04
C CYS A 122 -3.04 30.64 1.88
N TRP A 123 -3.80 30.31 0.88
CA TRP A 123 -4.06 31.16 -0.30
C TRP A 123 -4.67 32.51 0.04
N LYS A 124 -5.30 32.68 1.23
CA LYS A 124 -5.98 33.92 1.63
C LYS A 124 -5.17 34.78 2.60
N CYS A 125 -4.57 34.18 3.63
CA CYS A 125 -3.85 34.93 4.67
C CYS A 125 -2.34 34.73 4.66
N HIS A 126 -1.83 33.91 3.74
CA HIS A 126 -0.42 33.64 3.52
C HIS A 126 0.34 33.08 4.72
N ARG A 127 -0.39 32.57 5.73
CA ARG A 127 0.22 31.88 6.87
C ARG A 127 0.41 30.41 6.58
N PRO A 128 1.53 29.81 7.05
CA PRO A 128 1.76 28.38 6.90
C PRO A 128 0.79 27.57 7.75
N SER A 129 0.34 26.46 7.21
CA SER A 129 -0.58 25.52 7.85
C SER A 129 -0.23 24.11 7.42
N TYR A 130 -0.48 23.13 8.28
CA TYR A 130 -0.31 21.73 7.92
C TYR A 130 -1.60 21.13 7.39
N GLN A 131 -1.43 20.19 6.47
CA GLN A 131 -2.43 19.23 6.00
C GLN A 131 -1.81 17.83 6.09
N TYR A 132 -2.57 16.80 5.77
CA TYR A 132 -2.08 15.43 5.71
C TYR A 132 -2.78 14.64 4.60
N TRP A 133 -2.13 13.59 4.15
CA TRP A 133 -2.79 12.51 3.41
C TRP A 133 -2.61 11.18 4.14
N VAL A 134 -3.40 10.19 3.78
CA VAL A 134 -3.26 8.81 4.28
C VAL A 134 -2.28 8.08 3.38
N SER A 135 -1.13 7.67 3.90
CA SER A 135 -0.11 6.95 3.15
C SER A 135 -0.32 5.43 3.21
N LYS A 136 -0.77 4.91 4.38
CA LYS A 136 -1.00 3.48 4.58
C LYS A 136 -2.22 3.21 5.45
N LEU A 137 -2.83 2.05 5.19
CA LEU A 137 -3.82 1.44 6.05
C LEU A 137 -3.15 0.38 6.92
N ILE A 138 -3.53 0.30 8.18
CA ILE A 138 -2.99 -0.68 9.11
C ILE A 138 -4.15 -1.50 9.67
N SER A 139 -4.09 -2.82 9.42
CA SER A 139 -5.11 -3.74 9.90
C SER A 139 -5.05 -3.92 11.43
N ASP A 140 -6.10 -4.51 11.98
CA ASP A 140 -6.17 -4.95 13.38
C ASP A 140 -5.10 -6.01 13.74
N LYS A 141 -4.55 -6.69 12.71
CA LYS A 141 -3.43 -7.65 12.83
C LYS A 141 -2.05 -6.96 12.74
N GLY A 142 -2.01 -5.64 12.58
CA GLY A 142 -0.76 -4.88 12.45
C GLY A 142 -0.10 -4.96 11.05
N VAL A 143 -0.82 -5.45 10.03
CA VAL A 143 -0.32 -5.48 8.66
C VAL A 143 -0.57 -4.13 8.00
N SER A 144 0.46 -3.57 7.35
CA SER A 144 0.38 -2.31 6.61
C SER A 144 0.09 -2.56 5.14
N PHE A 145 -0.79 -1.75 4.56
CA PHE A 145 -1.15 -1.75 3.15
C PHE A 145 -1.00 -0.33 2.58
N ARG A 146 -0.23 -0.20 1.51
CA ARG A 146 -0.03 1.09 0.86
C ARG A 146 -1.24 1.46 0.03
N LEU A 147 -1.67 2.73 0.10
CA LEU A 147 -2.64 3.30 -0.83
C LEU A 147 -1.90 3.79 -2.07
N ALA A 148 -2.30 3.31 -3.24
CA ALA A 148 -1.65 3.66 -4.50
C ALA A 148 -1.86 5.15 -4.85
N PHE A 149 -3.04 5.69 -4.57
CA PHE A 149 -3.40 7.12 -4.60
C PHE A 149 -4.60 7.34 -3.69
N SER A 150 -4.72 8.55 -3.15
CA SER A 150 -5.71 8.95 -2.15
C SER A 150 -7.18 8.95 -2.59
N GLU A 151 -7.50 8.52 -3.80
CA GLU A 151 -8.88 8.51 -4.30
C GLU A 151 -9.78 7.51 -3.55
N GLU A 152 -9.19 6.46 -2.95
CA GLU A 152 -9.97 5.41 -2.30
C GLU A 152 -10.39 5.77 -0.87
N ILE A 153 -9.60 6.62 -0.18
CA ILE A 153 -9.89 7.07 1.19
C ILE A 153 -9.64 8.57 1.30
N SER A 154 -10.71 9.32 1.54
CA SER A 154 -10.59 10.76 1.76
C SER A 154 -9.86 11.04 3.07
N PRO A 155 -8.78 11.85 3.08
CA PRO A 155 -8.14 12.27 4.32
C PRO A 155 -9.06 13.11 5.20
N THR A 156 -10.14 13.68 4.63
CA THR A 156 -11.16 14.44 5.36
C THR A 156 -12.32 13.58 5.87
N ASP A 157 -12.26 12.24 5.72
CA ASP A 157 -13.20 11.32 6.36
C ASP A 157 -13.29 11.61 7.87
N GLU A 158 -14.50 11.54 8.40
CA GLU A 158 -14.76 11.95 9.80
C GLU A 158 -13.99 11.10 10.81
N ASN A 159 -13.94 9.80 10.59
CA ASN A 159 -13.26 8.88 11.49
C ASN A 159 -11.74 9.12 11.49
N ILE A 160 -11.15 9.36 10.32
CA ILE A 160 -9.73 9.68 10.16
C ILE A 160 -9.42 11.05 10.77
N ALA A 161 -10.20 12.08 10.42
CA ALA A 161 -10.01 13.43 10.93
C ALA A 161 -10.12 13.51 12.46
N ASN A 162 -11.06 12.76 13.05
CA ASN A 162 -11.19 12.65 14.51
C ASN A 162 -9.97 11.95 15.13
N GLY A 163 -9.46 10.88 14.52
CA GLY A 163 -8.25 10.21 14.97
C GLY A 163 -7.04 11.15 14.95
N VAL A 164 -6.81 11.86 13.84
CA VAL A 164 -5.71 12.84 13.72
C VAL A 164 -5.86 13.95 14.75
N THR A 165 -7.08 14.48 14.96
CA THR A 165 -7.33 15.53 15.95
C THR A 165 -7.02 15.04 17.36
N GLN A 166 -7.39 13.81 17.72
CA GLN A 166 -7.07 13.23 19.04
C GLN A 166 -5.56 13.05 19.21
N TYR A 167 -4.89 12.54 18.16
CA TYR A 167 -3.43 12.38 18.17
C TYR A 167 -2.71 13.72 18.39
N LEU A 168 -3.06 14.76 17.64
CA LEU A 168 -2.42 16.09 17.78
C LEU A 168 -2.68 16.74 19.16
N ARG A 169 -3.88 16.54 19.72
CA ARG A 169 -4.20 17.02 21.08
C ARG A 169 -3.38 16.32 22.17
N ALA A 170 -2.98 15.07 21.93
CA ALA A 170 -2.13 14.31 22.86
C ALA A 170 -0.64 14.70 22.78
N LEU A 171 -0.25 15.50 21.79
CA LEU A 171 1.12 15.98 21.58
C LEU A 171 1.26 17.46 22.03
N PRO A 172 1.55 17.75 23.31
CA PRO A 172 1.51 19.11 23.85
C PRO A 172 2.51 20.09 23.23
N ASN A 173 3.55 19.58 22.54
CA ASN A 173 4.61 20.38 21.92
C ASN A 173 4.70 20.14 20.39
N SER A 174 3.60 19.78 19.74
CA SER A 174 3.59 19.58 18.30
C SER A 174 3.74 20.92 17.58
N ASN A 175 4.72 21.00 16.67
CA ASN A 175 4.84 22.12 15.74
C ASN A 175 3.85 22.04 14.57
N ILE A 176 2.98 21.01 14.53
CA ILE A 176 1.98 20.81 13.48
C ILE A 176 0.76 21.66 13.80
N ILE A 177 0.67 22.83 13.17
CA ILE A 177 -0.47 23.75 13.30
C ILE A 177 -1.41 23.49 12.12
N MET A 178 -2.55 22.89 12.40
CA MET A 178 -3.55 22.49 11.41
C MET A 178 -4.94 23.01 11.81
N GLY A 179 -5.72 23.46 10.81
CA GLY A 179 -7.12 23.81 11.03
C GLY A 179 -8.01 22.57 11.15
N GLU A 180 -9.18 22.77 11.74
CA GLU A 180 -10.17 21.72 11.90
C GLU A 180 -10.68 21.22 10.54
N VAL A 181 -10.84 19.90 10.39
CA VAL A 181 -11.53 19.29 9.27
C VAL A 181 -13.04 19.28 9.56
N LYS A 182 -13.79 20.12 8.86
CA LYS A 182 -15.23 20.27 9.03
C LYS A 182 -15.94 20.61 7.69
N PRO A 183 -17.27 20.52 7.61
CA PRO A 183 -18.00 20.98 6.45
C PRO A 183 -17.80 22.48 6.20
N ARG A 184 -17.42 22.85 4.96
CA ARG A 184 -17.32 24.23 4.47
C ARG A 184 -17.99 24.35 3.12
N TYR A 185 -18.64 25.50 2.87
CA TYR A 185 -19.25 25.78 1.59
C TYR A 185 -18.20 26.17 0.54
N SER A 186 -18.19 25.44 -0.56
CA SER A 186 -17.37 25.76 -1.74
C SER A 186 -18.21 26.48 -2.78
N LYS A 187 -17.82 27.71 -3.10
CA LYS A 187 -18.47 28.49 -4.18
C LYS A 187 -18.33 27.82 -5.53
N THR A 188 -17.16 27.21 -5.80
CA THR A 188 -16.85 26.53 -7.08
C THR A 188 -17.69 25.27 -7.26
N ARG A 189 -17.94 24.51 -6.18
CA ARG A 189 -18.75 23.28 -6.23
C ARG A 189 -20.25 23.55 -6.00
N GLY A 190 -20.63 24.74 -5.53
CA GLY A 190 -22.02 25.06 -5.18
C GLY A 190 -22.58 24.27 -4.00
N GLN A 191 -21.73 23.61 -3.20
CA GLN A 191 -22.16 22.73 -2.08
C GLN A 191 -21.16 22.75 -0.94
N SER A 192 -21.61 22.29 0.24
CA SER A 192 -20.76 22.08 1.40
C SER A 192 -20.19 20.67 1.39
N TYR A 193 -18.90 20.54 1.71
CA TYR A 193 -18.23 19.26 1.93
C TYR A 193 -17.19 19.38 3.02
N ARG A 194 -16.78 18.25 3.61
CA ARG A 194 -15.71 18.22 4.62
C ARG A 194 -14.40 18.56 3.94
N SER A 195 -13.66 19.50 4.53
CA SER A 195 -12.42 20.00 3.95
C SER A 195 -11.45 20.43 5.02
N PHE A 196 -10.17 20.43 4.70
CA PHE A 196 -9.17 21.18 5.48
C PHE A 196 -9.51 22.67 5.47
N GLY A 197 -9.15 23.36 6.53
CA GLY A 197 -9.27 24.81 6.64
C GLY A 197 -8.01 25.42 7.20
N CYS A 198 -7.81 26.69 6.93
CA CYS A 198 -6.73 27.44 7.53
C CYS A 198 -6.98 27.64 9.04
N PRO A 199 -6.02 27.33 9.94
CA PRO A 199 -6.19 27.53 11.38
C PRO A 199 -6.34 29.00 11.78
N TYR A 200 -5.97 29.93 10.91
CA TYR A 200 -5.95 31.37 11.22
C TYR A 200 -7.15 32.15 10.64
N CYS A 201 -7.65 31.77 9.47
CA CYS A 201 -8.72 32.52 8.78
C CYS A 201 -9.87 31.64 8.31
N ASP A 202 -9.85 30.37 8.63
CA ASP A 202 -10.86 29.34 8.30
C ASP A 202 -11.14 29.18 6.78
N SER A 203 -10.25 29.70 5.93
CA SER A 203 -10.40 29.53 4.48
C SER A 203 -10.25 28.06 4.10
N LEU A 204 -11.12 27.60 3.23
CA LEU A 204 -11.17 26.26 2.70
C LEU A 204 -9.94 25.95 1.83
N PHE A 205 -9.32 24.78 2.02
CA PHE A 205 -8.39 24.17 1.09
C PHE A 205 -9.14 23.15 0.24
N GLY A 206 -9.13 23.35 -1.09
CA GLY A 206 -9.85 22.49 -2.03
C GLY A 206 -9.18 21.12 -2.17
N GLU A 207 -9.98 20.05 -2.28
CA GLU A 207 -9.48 18.69 -2.46
C GLU A 207 -8.61 18.52 -3.70
N TYR A 208 -8.97 19.19 -4.81
CA TYR A 208 -8.19 19.14 -6.04
C TYR A 208 -6.75 19.63 -5.82
N PHE A 209 -6.60 20.77 -5.15
CA PHE A 209 -5.27 21.31 -4.84
C PHE A 209 -4.50 20.45 -3.82
N ALA A 210 -5.19 19.80 -2.91
CA ALA A 210 -4.55 18.87 -1.98
C ALA A 210 -3.99 17.63 -2.69
N MET A 211 -4.64 17.18 -3.76
CA MET A 211 -4.15 16.08 -4.59
C MET A 211 -2.94 16.48 -5.43
N ASP A 212 -2.95 17.68 -6.03
CA ASP A 212 -1.79 18.21 -6.75
C ASP A 212 -0.57 18.35 -5.81
N ASP A 213 -0.76 18.93 -4.63
CA ASP A 213 0.29 19.05 -3.61
C ASP A 213 0.87 17.67 -3.20
N GLN A 214 -0.01 16.68 -3.00
CA GLN A 214 0.43 15.33 -2.67
C GLN A 214 1.28 14.72 -3.81
N MET A 215 0.89 14.92 -5.05
CA MET A 215 1.65 14.42 -6.21
C MET A 215 3.04 15.08 -6.31
N GLU A 216 3.15 16.37 -6.02
CA GLU A 216 4.44 17.07 -5.97
C GLU A 216 5.34 16.54 -4.83
N MET A 217 4.75 16.25 -3.67
CA MET A 217 5.48 15.85 -2.46
C MET A 217 5.71 14.35 -2.33
N ILE A 218 5.16 13.51 -3.19
CA ILE A 218 5.30 12.04 -3.10
C ILE A 218 6.77 11.60 -3.22
N TYR A 219 7.61 12.36 -3.92
CA TYR A 219 9.05 12.12 -4.05
C TYR A 219 9.84 12.54 -2.81
N GLU A 220 9.25 13.37 -1.94
CA GLU A 220 9.83 13.85 -0.69
C GLU A 220 9.21 13.16 0.53
N GLU A 221 8.29 12.22 0.32
CA GLU A 221 7.49 11.56 1.37
C GLU A 221 8.36 11.05 2.52
N GLU A 222 9.52 10.46 2.22
CA GLU A 222 10.43 9.90 3.24
C GLU A 222 10.98 10.96 4.21
N HIS A 223 10.96 12.24 3.84
CA HIS A 223 11.48 13.35 4.63
C HIS A 223 10.38 14.13 5.39
N LEU A 224 9.11 13.83 5.11
CA LEU A 224 7.99 14.48 5.77
C LEU A 224 7.67 13.82 7.12
N PRO A 225 7.06 14.55 8.06
CA PRO A 225 6.62 13.95 9.32
C PRO A 225 5.50 12.91 9.10
N HIS A 226 5.69 11.71 9.63
CA HIS A 226 4.70 10.63 9.61
C HIS A 226 4.16 10.36 11.01
N ALA A 227 2.92 9.89 11.08
CA ALA A 227 2.34 9.39 12.30
C ALA A 227 1.37 8.22 12.06
N ILE A 228 1.42 7.22 12.95
CA ILE A 228 0.41 6.16 13.00
C ILE A 228 -0.72 6.65 13.88
N ILE A 229 -1.89 6.78 13.29
CA ILE A 229 -3.11 7.27 13.92
C ILE A 229 -4.03 6.08 14.20
N LYS A 230 -4.30 5.84 15.47
CA LYS A 230 -5.35 4.90 15.88
C LYS A 230 -6.72 5.51 15.56
N LEU A 231 -7.55 4.77 14.84
CA LEU A 231 -8.88 5.23 14.47
C LEU A 231 -9.86 5.09 15.64
N PRO A 232 -10.76 6.06 15.87
CA PRO A 232 -11.83 5.94 16.85
C PRO A 232 -12.73 4.72 16.59
N LYS A 233 -12.93 4.36 15.31
CA LYS A 233 -13.74 3.23 14.88
C LYS A 233 -13.05 2.49 13.74
N SER A 234 -12.90 1.16 13.88
CA SER A 234 -12.40 0.33 12.79
C SER A 234 -13.41 0.24 11.64
N PHE A 235 -12.93 0.05 10.42
CA PHE A 235 -13.76 -0.18 9.25
C PHE A 235 -13.18 -1.27 8.35
N THR A 236 -13.99 -1.88 7.49
CA THR A 236 -13.54 -2.86 6.51
C THR A 236 -13.17 -2.17 5.21
N PHE A 237 -12.07 -2.61 4.58
CA PHE A 237 -11.57 -2.05 3.33
C PHE A 237 -11.05 -3.14 2.39
N ALA A 238 -11.27 -2.97 1.10
CA ALA A 238 -10.78 -3.86 0.06
C ALA A 238 -9.33 -3.50 -0.31
N VAL A 239 -8.36 -4.08 0.39
CA VAL A 239 -6.94 -3.75 0.21
C VAL A 239 -6.34 -4.34 -1.07
N ASN A 240 -6.78 -5.54 -1.49
CA ASN A 240 -6.38 -6.22 -2.72
C ASN A 240 -4.85 -6.25 -2.94
N GLN A 241 -4.08 -6.63 -1.93
CA GLN A 241 -2.62 -6.59 -1.95
C GLN A 241 -1.99 -7.84 -1.36
N TRP A 242 -0.81 -8.21 -1.87
CA TRP A 242 0.06 -9.19 -1.25
C TRP A 242 0.77 -8.58 -0.05
N TYR A 243 0.99 -9.37 1.00
CA TYR A 243 1.75 -8.98 2.18
C TYR A 243 2.55 -10.17 2.72
N ALA A 244 3.60 -9.89 3.48
CA ALA A 244 4.34 -10.91 4.21
C ALA A 244 4.07 -10.77 5.72
N GLU A 245 3.75 -11.91 6.35
CA GLU A 245 3.68 -12.00 7.82
C GLU A 245 5.09 -12.03 8.41
N ASN A 246 5.33 -11.26 9.45
CA ASN A 246 6.60 -11.22 10.19
C ASN A 246 6.90 -12.55 10.92
#